data_f7a7a0432d6f3e461bd3aa320e2ce1c8
#
_entry.id   f7a7a0432d6f3e461bd3aa320e2ce1c8
#
_cell.length_a   1.000
_cell.length_b   1.000
_cell.length_c   1.000
_cell.angle_alpha   90.00
_cell.angle_beta   90.00
_cell.angle_gamma   90.00
#
_symmetry.space_group_name_H-M   'P 1'
#
loop_
_entity.id
_entity.type
_entity.pdbx_description
1 polymer ?
#
loop_
_entity_poly.entity_id
_entity_poly.type
_entity_poly.pdbx_seq_one_letter_code
_entity_poly.pdbx_strand_id
1 'polypeptide(L)'
;MIDKIAIEKAKEHFAKLLEIQMERMDQVKSAPDWIDYGTISPIKIGIIAGDGIGPVIATESKRVLKTVLRDEIKTGKVEINDIEGLTIENRCAHKKPIPDDVLAEIKRYHVTLKGPTTTPRKGDPWPNIESCNVALRKELDLFANVRPVRVPKQGIDWIFFRENTEDLYALGPFGIEVDEDIAIDFRRISAPGADRICRLAFEHAKKNNRKRITCITKANVVKTTDGRFLENFYRIAKEYPGIEVDDWYIDIMTAKLIDEKRRRDFQVMVLPNLYGDILTDEAAEFQGGVGTAGSANIGKRYAMFEAIHGSAPRMVKEGRAQYADPASMTRAAAMLVGHIGYPQKSKNLEMALDICGQYEKNLAITGRPDGATGTAFIDYVLDWLGNPKLKDTWEKYVKS
;
A
#
# COMPACT_ATOMS: atom_id res chain seq x y z
N MET A 1 13.08 34.66 -27.18
CA MET A 1 14.50 34.31 -27.51
C MET A 1 14.82 33.04 -26.76
N ILE A 2 15.48 32.04 -27.35
CA ILE A 2 15.80 30.77 -26.65
C ILE A 2 16.86 31.05 -25.57
N ASP A 3 16.55 30.77 -24.32
CA ASP A 3 17.50 30.87 -23.19
C ASP A 3 18.46 29.68 -23.17
N LYS A 4 19.66 29.88 -23.73
CA LYS A 4 20.69 28.85 -23.76
C LYS A 4 21.25 28.53 -22.38
N ILE A 5 21.23 29.46 -21.42
CA ILE A 5 21.73 29.27 -20.07
C ILE A 5 20.77 28.36 -19.31
N ALA A 6 19.46 28.56 -19.42
CA ALA A 6 18.46 27.69 -18.83
C ALA A 6 18.56 26.27 -19.38
N ILE A 7 18.79 26.10 -20.70
CA ILE A 7 18.99 24.80 -21.32
C ILE A 7 20.21 24.05 -20.75
N GLU A 8 21.36 24.73 -20.61
CA GLU A 8 22.57 24.09 -20.08
C GLU A 8 22.39 23.68 -18.59
N LYS A 9 21.77 24.52 -17.77
CA LYS A 9 21.39 24.16 -16.39
C LYS A 9 20.49 22.93 -16.34
N ALA A 10 19.50 22.84 -17.21
CA ALA A 10 18.60 21.69 -17.31
C ALA A 10 19.33 20.41 -17.72
N LYS A 11 20.28 20.47 -18.64
CA LYS A 11 21.12 19.34 -19.04
C LYS A 11 22.00 18.84 -17.89
N GLU A 12 22.66 19.74 -17.17
CA GLU A 12 23.49 19.39 -16.01
C GLU A 12 22.65 18.71 -14.90
N HIS A 13 21.46 19.25 -14.62
CA HIS A 13 20.55 18.66 -13.66
C HIS A 13 20.11 17.25 -14.09
N PHE A 14 19.72 17.10 -15.38
CA PHE A 14 19.31 15.81 -15.92
C PHE A 14 20.44 14.77 -15.87
N ALA A 15 21.68 15.17 -16.19
CA ALA A 15 22.84 14.28 -16.09
C ALA A 15 23.03 13.73 -14.68
N LYS A 16 22.97 14.60 -13.66
CA LYS A 16 23.04 14.19 -12.24
C LYS A 16 21.91 13.24 -11.86
N LEU A 17 20.68 13.48 -12.32
CA LEU A 17 19.56 12.58 -12.07
C LEU A 17 19.81 11.20 -12.69
N LEU A 18 20.37 11.12 -13.90
CA LEU A 18 20.70 9.84 -14.54
C LEU A 18 21.75 9.06 -13.74
N GLU A 19 22.80 9.70 -13.27
CA GLU A 19 23.85 9.07 -12.44
C GLU A 19 23.22 8.41 -11.18
N ILE A 20 22.41 9.15 -10.43
CA ILE A 20 21.68 8.65 -9.24
C ILE A 20 20.80 7.45 -9.62
N GLN A 21 20.13 7.49 -10.79
CA GLN A 21 19.27 6.38 -11.18
C GLN A 21 20.06 5.14 -11.63
N MET A 22 21.22 5.31 -12.22
CA MET A 22 22.11 4.19 -12.58
C MET A 22 22.66 3.51 -11.32
N GLU A 23 23.15 4.25 -10.33
CA GLU A 23 23.58 3.72 -9.02
C GLU A 23 22.45 2.96 -8.32
N ARG A 24 21.22 3.50 -8.34
CA ARG A 24 20.06 2.79 -7.79
C ARG A 24 19.78 1.47 -8.51
N MET A 25 19.99 1.40 -9.83
CA MET A 25 19.78 0.15 -10.58
C MET A 25 20.79 -0.94 -10.16
N ASP A 26 21.99 -0.58 -9.83
CA ASP A 26 22.98 -1.53 -9.32
C ASP A 26 22.58 -2.05 -7.93
N GLN A 27 22.04 -1.17 -7.06
CA GLN A 27 21.47 -1.59 -5.78
C GLN A 27 20.28 -2.54 -5.96
N VAL A 28 19.37 -2.27 -6.90
CA VAL A 28 18.22 -3.15 -7.18
C VAL A 28 18.66 -4.53 -7.67
N LYS A 29 19.68 -4.58 -8.54
CA LYS A 29 20.23 -5.86 -9.06
C LYS A 29 20.97 -6.67 -7.98
N SER A 30 21.65 -6.00 -7.05
CA SER A 30 22.37 -6.62 -5.93
C SER A 30 21.52 -6.84 -4.68
N ALA A 31 20.21 -6.58 -4.75
CA ALA A 31 19.30 -6.74 -3.62
C ALA A 31 19.30 -8.19 -3.10
N PRO A 32 19.31 -8.39 -1.76
CA PRO A 32 19.36 -9.72 -1.15
C PRO A 32 18.13 -10.56 -1.51
N ASP A 33 18.18 -11.84 -1.18
CA ASP A 33 17.04 -12.74 -1.33
C ASP A 33 15.89 -12.37 -0.40
N TRP A 34 14.73 -12.96 -0.69
CA TRP A 34 13.55 -12.79 0.13
C TRP A 34 13.76 -13.31 1.55
N ILE A 35 13.23 -12.55 2.51
CA ILE A 35 13.19 -13.00 3.90
C ILE A 35 12.24 -14.22 4.03
N ASP A 36 12.70 -15.26 4.70
CA ASP A 36 11.88 -16.43 5.04
C ASP A 36 11.42 -16.31 6.49
N TYR A 37 10.17 -15.93 6.68
CA TYR A 37 9.57 -15.79 8.02
C TYR A 37 9.46 -17.13 8.79
N GLY A 38 9.54 -18.27 8.10
CA GLY A 38 9.55 -19.59 8.73
C GLY A 38 10.84 -19.88 9.50
N THR A 39 11.93 -19.19 9.18
CA THR A 39 13.26 -19.38 9.79
C THR A 39 13.60 -18.34 10.85
N ILE A 40 12.74 -17.32 11.05
CA ILE A 40 12.99 -16.19 11.97
C ILE A 40 12.22 -16.38 13.28
N SER A 41 12.90 -16.19 14.40
CA SER A 41 12.28 -16.15 15.73
C SER A 41 13.10 -15.24 16.67
N PRO A 42 12.51 -14.19 17.26
CA PRO A 42 11.14 -13.70 17.01
C PRO A 42 11.00 -12.96 15.67
N ILE A 43 9.81 -13.02 15.06
CA ILE A 43 9.41 -12.08 14.04
C ILE A 43 9.07 -10.77 14.72
N LYS A 44 9.82 -9.71 14.42
CA LYS A 44 9.62 -8.40 15.05
C LYS A 44 8.65 -7.55 14.23
N ILE A 45 7.55 -7.13 14.87
CA ILE A 45 6.52 -6.25 14.31
C ILE A 45 6.61 -4.89 14.98
N GLY A 46 6.83 -3.83 14.19
CA GLY A 46 6.82 -2.45 14.65
C GLY A 46 5.47 -1.79 14.42
N ILE A 47 4.93 -1.10 15.40
CA ILE A 47 3.70 -0.30 15.29
C ILE A 47 4.08 1.16 15.22
N ILE A 48 3.72 1.84 14.16
CA ILE A 48 3.93 3.27 13.94
C ILE A 48 2.57 3.96 13.98
N ALA A 49 2.33 4.75 15.00
CA ALA A 49 1.03 5.44 15.16
C ALA A 49 0.78 6.49 14.07
N GLY A 50 1.81 7.24 13.68
CA GLY A 50 1.69 8.32 12.69
C GLY A 50 0.99 9.55 13.25
N ASP A 51 0.25 10.27 12.39
CA ASP A 51 -0.33 11.58 12.67
C ASP A 51 -1.87 11.55 12.77
N GLY A 52 -2.43 12.58 13.34
CA GLY A 52 -3.88 12.82 13.32
C GLY A 52 -4.69 11.72 14.02
N ILE A 53 -5.56 11.03 13.29
CA ILE A 53 -6.34 9.90 13.81
C ILE A 53 -5.49 8.63 13.98
N GLY A 54 -4.25 8.63 13.49
CA GLY A 54 -3.34 7.50 13.51
C GLY A 54 -3.18 6.84 14.87
N PRO A 55 -2.90 7.57 15.97
CA PRO A 55 -2.77 6.98 17.31
C PRO A 55 -4.01 6.21 17.78
N VAL A 56 -5.22 6.69 17.46
CA VAL A 56 -6.46 6.02 17.84
C VAL A 56 -6.63 4.71 17.09
N ILE A 57 -6.53 4.73 15.77
CA ILE A 57 -6.71 3.54 14.94
C ILE A 57 -5.58 2.52 15.12
N ALA A 58 -4.34 2.99 15.38
CA ALA A 58 -3.20 2.12 15.64
C ALA A 58 -3.34 1.36 16.97
N THR A 59 -3.84 2.01 18.01
CA THR A 59 -4.14 1.38 19.30
C THR A 59 -5.12 0.22 19.13
N GLU A 60 -6.20 0.43 18.39
CA GLU A 60 -7.20 -0.58 18.13
C GLU A 60 -6.66 -1.73 17.25
N SER A 61 -5.94 -1.42 16.18
CA SER A 61 -5.34 -2.44 15.31
C SER A 61 -4.25 -3.24 16.04
N LYS A 62 -3.48 -2.62 16.92
CA LYS A 62 -2.51 -3.31 17.79
C LYS A 62 -3.20 -4.25 18.77
N ARG A 63 -4.36 -3.88 19.33
CA ARG A 63 -5.19 -4.73 20.19
C ARG A 63 -5.64 -5.98 19.44
N VAL A 64 -6.10 -5.82 18.19
CA VAL A 64 -6.46 -6.94 17.31
C VAL A 64 -5.26 -7.84 17.04
N LEU A 65 -4.11 -7.29 16.63
CA LEU A 65 -2.89 -8.07 16.38
C LEU A 65 -2.47 -8.89 17.61
N LYS A 66 -2.50 -8.31 18.80
CA LYS A 66 -2.17 -9.01 20.06
C LYS A 66 -3.15 -10.14 20.35
N THR A 67 -4.40 -9.99 19.97
CA THR A 67 -5.41 -11.05 20.14
C THR A 67 -5.21 -12.18 19.14
N VAL A 68 -5.00 -11.86 17.86
CA VAL A 68 -4.80 -12.83 16.78
C VAL A 68 -3.51 -13.62 16.96
N LEU A 69 -2.43 -12.96 17.40
CA LEU A 69 -1.08 -13.56 17.55
C LEU A 69 -0.75 -13.89 19.00
N ARG A 70 -1.78 -14.06 19.87
CA ARG A 70 -1.59 -14.29 21.32
C ARG A 70 -0.65 -15.47 21.61
N ASP A 71 -0.82 -16.58 20.92
CA ASP A 71 -0.04 -17.79 21.18
C ASP A 71 1.41 -17.63 20.71
N GLU A 72 1.61 -16.98 19.57
CA GLU A 72 2.94 -16.69 19.01
C GLU A 72 3.71 -15.69 19.89
N ILE A 73 3.02 -14.69 20.44
CA ILE A 73 3.62 -13.74 21.39
C ILE A 73 3.99 -14.48 22.69
N LYS A 74 3.09 -15.31 23.22
CA LYS A 74 3.32 -16.09 24.46
C LYS A 74 4.50 -17.05 24.33
N THR A 75 4.70 -17.61 23.14
CA THR A 75 5.80 -18.55 22.86
C THR A 75 7.08 -17.87 22.40
N GLY A 76 7.12 -16.55 22.31
CA GLY A 76 8.29 -15.78 21.87
C GLY A 76 8.57 -15.87 20.36
N LYS A 77 7.65 -16.37 19.55
CA LYS A 77 7.79 -16.42 18.08
C LYS A 77 7.53 -15.09 17.41
N VAL A 78 6.72 -14.23 18.05
CA VAL A 78 6.38 -12.89 17.57
C VAL A 78 6.57 -11.89 18.69
N GLU A 79 7.13 -10.73 18.34
CA GLU A 79 7.32 -9.57 19.21
C GLU A 79 6.66 -8.35 18.58
N ILE A 80 5.87 -7.59 19.36
CA ILE A 80 5.16 -6.40 18.89
C ILE A 80 5.54 -5.21 19.75
N ASN A 81 6.19 -4.20 19.15
CA ASN A 81 6.65 -3.00 19.85
C ASN A 81 6.18 -1.74 19.11
N ASP A 82 6.05 -0.63 19.85
CA ASP A 82 5.81 0.68 19.27
C ASP A 82 7.10 1.28 18.75
N ILE A 83 7.02 1.99 17.64
CA ILE A 83 8.08 2.81 17.07
C ILE A 83 7.62 4.25 17.14
N GLU A 84 8.29 5.01 17.97
CA GLU A 84 7.97 6.42 18.21
C GLU A 84 8.71 7.35 17.25
N GLY A 85 8.28 8.61 17.20
CA GLY A 85 9.03 9.69 16.54
C GLY A 85 8.69 9.91 15.06
N LEU A 86 7.85 9.11 14.43
CA LEU A 86 7.42 9.36 13.05
C LEU A 86 6.18 10.27 13.01
N THR A 87 6.25 11.42 13.67
CA THR A 87 5.20 12.44 13.70
C THR A 87 5.57 13.65 12.87
N ILE A 88 4.58 14.43 12.43
CA ILE A 88 4.82 15.64 11.63
C ILE A 88 5.69 16.65 12.38
N GLU A 89 5.51 16.80 13.69
CA GLU A 89 6.27 17.71 14.53
C GLU A 89 7.76 17.34 14.53
N ASN A 90 8.07 16.07 14.81
CA ASN A 90 9.44 15.57 14.87
C ASN A 90 10.13 15.64 13.49
N ARG A 91 9.42 15.27 12.43
CA ARG A 91 9.89 15.32 11.05
C ARG A 91 10.22 16.75 10.62
N CYS A 92 9.37 17.72 10.98
CA CYS A 92 9.58 19.13 10.69
C CYS A 92 10.72 19.75 11.52
N ALA A 93 10.87 19.36 12.80
CA ALA A 93 11.98 19.78 13.63
C ALA A 93 13.33 19.37 13.03
N HIS A 94 13.41 18.18 12.48
CA HIS A 94 14.61 17.65 11.82
C HIS A 94 14.72 18.06 10.33
N LYS A 95 13.71 18.70 9.76
CA LYS A 95 13.62 19.03 8.33
C LYS A 95 13.87 17.82 7.41
N LYS A 96 13.42 16.64 7.84
CA LYS A 96 13.58 15.36 7.13
C LYS A 96 12.24 14.66 6.99
N PRO A 97 12.01 13.93 5.90
CA PRO A 97 10.82 13.07 5.75
C PRO A 97 10.79 11.96 6.83
N ILE A 98 11.97 11.49 7.25
CA ILE A 98 12.16 10.52 8.32
C ILE A 98 13.42 10.92 9.08
N PRO A 99 13.38 11.19 10.39
CA PRO A 99 14.58 11.38 11.21
C PRO A 99 15.47 10.13 11.19
N ASP A 100 16.79 10.30 11.23
CA ASP A 100 17.74 9.19 11.04
C ASP A 100 17.66 8.12 12.13
N ASP A 101 17.44 8.53 13.36
CA ASP A 101 17.23 7.64 14.52
C ASP A 101 15.94 6.82 14.37
N VAL A 102 14.87 7.44 13.91
CA VAL A 102 13.59 6.78 13.64
C VAL A 102 13.74 5.77 12.49
N LEU A 103 14.46 6.13 11.41
CA LEU A 103 14.72 5.21 10.31
C LEU A 103 15.57 4.01 10.77
N ALA A 104 16.58 4.26 11.61
CA ALA A 104 17.40 3.21 12.19
C ALA A 104 16.58 2.26 13.07
N GLU A 105 15.66 2.79 13.87
CA GLU A 105 14.74 1.99 14.66
C GLU A 105 13.80 1.17 13.78
N ILE A 106 13.17 1.76 12.74
CA ILE A 106 12.31 1.04 11.79
C ILE A 106 13.05 -0.14 11.15
N LYS A 107 14.32 0.03 10.77
CA LYS A 107 15.15 -1.01 10.14
C LYS A 107 15.48 -2.20 11.07
N ARG A 108 15.16 -2.13 12.36
CA ARG A 108 15.28 -3.25 13.31
C ARG A 108 14.10 -4.22 13.29
N TYR A 109 13.02 -3.84 12.63
CA TYR A 109 11.80 -4.65 12.51
C TYR A 109 11.70 -5.30 11.12
N HIS A 110 11.16 -6.51 11.08
CA HIS A 110 10.95 -7.23 9.82
C HIS A 110 9.73 -6.70 9.07
N VAL A 111 8.69 -6.38 9.82
CA VAL A 111 7.44 -5.82 9.29
C VAL A 111 6.95 -4.69 10.18
N THR A 112 6.26 -3.72 9.59
CA THR A 112 5.64 -2.62 10.31
C THR A 112 4.16 -2.50 9.97
N LEU A 113 3.35 -2.14 10.98
CA LEU A 113 1.98 -1.67 10.79
C LEU A 113 1.96 -0.17 11.07
N LYS A 114 1.66 0.62 10.04
CA LYS A 114 1.82 2.08 10.07
C LYS A 114 0.49 2.79 9.94
N GLY A 115 0.20 3.69 10.87
CA GLY A 115 -0.86 4.68 10.76
C GLY A 115 -0.56 5.76 9.72
N PRO A 116 -1.56 6.59 9.37
CA PRO A 116 -1.41 7.65 8.38
C PRO A 116 -0.43 8.72 8.84
N THR A 117 0.28 9.33 7.88
CA THR A 117 1.20 10.46 8.14
C THR A 117 0.80 11.68 7.32
N THR A 118 0.98 12.87 7.90
CA THR A 118 0.70 14.15 7.25
C THR A 118 1.84 14.55 6.32
N THR A 119 1.52 14.93 5.08
CA THR A 119 2.47 15.59 4.17
C THR A 119 2.10 17.06 4.09
N PRO A 120 3.01 17.99 4.46
CA PRO A 120 2.77 19.42 4.38
C PRO A 120 2.46 19.89 2.95
N ARG A 121 1.59 20.86 2.82
CA ARG A 121 1.26 21.55 1.57
C ARG A 121 1.77 22.99 1.60
N LYS A 122 1.89 23.61 0.43
CA LYS A 122 2.18 25.05 0.35
C LYS A 122 1.06 25.84 1.08
N GLY A 123 1.44 26.61 2.09
CA GLY A 123 0.51 27.38 2.93
C GLY A 123 0.18 26.75 4.29
N ASP A 124 0.59 25.52 4.54
CA ASP A 124 0.48 24.91 5.88
C ASP A 124 1.49 25.56 6.85
N PRO A 125 1.28 25.47 8.16
CA PRO A 125 2.22 26.01 9.17
C PRO A 125 3.55 25.22 9.24
N TRP A 126 3.64 24.13 8.53
CA TRP A 126 4.80 23.25 8.50
C TRP A 126 5.74 23.56 7.33
N PRO A 127 7.07 23.38 7.48
CA PRO A 127 7.98 23.45 6.35
C PRO A 127 7.66 22.41 5.29
N ASN A 128 7.91 22.74 4.04
CA ASN A 128 7.76 21.81 2.94
C ASN A 128 8.83 20.70 3.03
N ILE A 129 8.42 19.51 3.40
CA ILE A 129 9.26 18.30 3.47
C ILE A 129 8.67 17.21 2.58
N GLU A 130 9.52 16.32 2.07
CA GLU A 130 9.08 15.18 1.25
C GLU A 130 8.08 14.29 1.99
N SER A 131 7.22 13.61 1.25
CA SER A 131 6.30 12.63 1.79
C SER A 131 7.05 11.51 2.54
N CYS A 132 6.68 11.31 3.82
CA CYS A 132 7.20 10.21 4.62
C CYS A 132 6.96 8.83 3.95
N ASN A 133 5.81 8.63 3.32
CA ASN A 133 5.50 7.37 2.66
C ASN A 133 6.42 7.12 1.47
N VAL A 134 6.68 8.14 0.65
CA VAL A 134 7.60 8.04 -0.50
C VAL A 134 9.02 7.73 0.00
N ALA A 135 9.47 8.44 1.04
CA ALA A 135 10.79 8.22 1.62
C ALA A 135 10.94 6.79 2.19
N LEU A 136 9.96 6.29 2.97
CA LEU A 136 9.98 4.92 3.50
C LEU A 136 10.03 3.86 2.39
N ARG A 137 9.26 4.05 1.31
CA ARG A 137 9.28 3.14 0.17
C ARG A 137 10.64 3.04 -0.50
N LYS A 138 11.36 4.18 -0.60
CA LYS A 138 12.72 4.24 -1.14
C LYS A 138 13.74 3.63 -0.18
N GLU A 139 13.72 4.03 1.09
CA GLU A 139 14.70 3.65 2.12
C GLU A 139 14.67 2.16 2.48
N LEU A 140 13.50 1.54 2.40
CA LEU A 140 13.27 0.14 2.71
C LEU A 140 13.11 -0.73 1.45
N ASP A 141 13.27 -0.14 0.26
CA ASP A 141 13.03 -0.76 -1.05
C ASP A 141 11.70 -1.52 -1.13
N LEU A 142 10.61 -0.88 -0.69
CA LEU A 142 9.25 -1.43 -0.71
C LEU A 142 8.66 -1.28 -2.11
N PHE A 143 9.13 -2.08 -3.04
CA PHE A 143 8.87 -1.91 -4.47
C PHE A 143 7.45 -2.28 -4.93
N ALA A 144 6.71 -3.04 -4.14
CA ALA A 144 5.36 -3.46 -4.48
C ALA A 144 4.33 -2.91 -3.51
N ASN A 145 3.37 -2.13 -3.99
CA ASN A 145 2.18 -1.79 -3.25
C ASN A 145 1.05 -2.74 -3.66
N VAL A 146 0.59 -3.55 -2.71
CA VAL A 146 -0.42 -4.58 -2.94
C VAL A 146 -1.73 -4.16 -2.30
N ARG A 147 -2.80 -4.08 -3.10
CA ARG A 147 -4.13 -3.63 -2.68
C ARG A 147 -5.21 -4.62 -3.12
N PRO A 148 -5.78 -5.42 -2.22
CA PRO A 148 -6.94 -6.25 -2.52
C PRO A 148 -8.23 -5.43 -2.48
N VAL A 149 -9.17 -5.74 -3.37
CA VAL A 149 -10.53 -5.18 -3.39
C VAL A 149 -11.52 -6.33 -3.53
N ARG A 150 -12.41 -6.51 -2.56
CA ARG A 150 -13.32 -7.64 -2.51
C ARG A 150 -14.75 -7.21 -2.26
N VAL A 151 -15.61 -7.47 -3.24
CA VAL A 151 -17.07 -7.27 -3.13
C VAL A 151 -17.78 -8.48 -3.77
N PRO A 152 -17.86 -9.61 -3.05
CA PRO A 152 -18.35 -10.88 -3.60
C PRO A 152 -19.72 -10.79 -4.27
N LYS A 153 -20.66 -10.03 -3.68
CA LYS A 153 -22.01 -9.79 -4.25
C LYS A 153 -21.98 -9.12 -5.62
N GLN A 154 -20.93 -8.40 -5.95
CA GLN A 154 -20.72 -7.78 -7.26
C GLN A 154 -19.80 -8.59 -8.17
N GLY A 155 -19.34 -9.76 -7.73
CA GLY A 155 -18.37 -10.59 -8.43
C GLY A 155 -16.97 -9.99 -8.49
N ILE A 156 -16.63 -9.11 -7.55
CA ILE A 156 -15.34 -8.43 -7.46
C ILE A 156 -14.44 -9.19 -6.46
N ASP A 157 -13.29 -9.65 -6.97
CA ASP A 157 -12.21 -10.23 -6.16
C ASP A 157 -10.89 -9.91 -6.85
N TRP A 158 -10.52 -8.62 -6.79
CA TRP A 158 -9.35 -8.05 -7.44
C TRP A 158 -8.17 -7.96 -6.49
N ILE A 159 -6.96 -8.03 -7.04
CA ILE A 159 -5.75 -7.65 -6.35
C ILE A 159 -4.84 -6.87 -7.29
N PHE A 160 -4.40 -5.71 -6.85
CA PHE A 160 -3.53 -4.82 -7.58
C PHE A 160 -2.09 -4.94 -7.09
N PHE A 161 -1.15 -5.05 -8.03
CA PHE A 161 0.29 -4.99 -7.82
C PHE A 161 0.81 -3.71 -8.48
N ARG A 162 0.85 -2.65 -7.71
CA ARG A 162 1.37 -1.34 -8.12
C ARG A 162 2.87 -1.31 -7.89
N GLU A 163 3.68 -1.01 -8.93
CA GLU A 163 5.07 -0.66 -8.72
C GLU A 163 5.14 0.60 -7.86
N ASN A 164 6.05 0.67 -6.90
CA ASN A 164 5.96 1.63 -5.82
C ASN A 164 7.21 2.54 -5.67
N THR A 165 8.26 2.28 -6.43
CA THR A 165 9.56 2.95 -6.31
C THR A 165 10.07 3.59 -7.59
N GLU A 166 9.30 3.51 -8.66
CA GLU A 166 9.61 4.07 -9.97
C GLU A 166 8.53 5.06 -10.44
N ASP A 167 8.46 5.28 -11.75
CA ASP A 167 7.53 6.17 -12.42
C ASP A 167 7.79 7.65 -12.08
N LEU A 168 6.79 8.50 -12.14
CA LEU A 168 6.86 9.92 -11.79
C LEU A 168 7.20 10.15 -10.30
N TYR A 169 6.75 9.26 -9.41
CA TYR A 169 7.02 9.36 -7.96
C TYR A 169 8.50 9.23 -7.60
N ALA A 170 9.29 8.53 -8.42
CA ALA A 170 10.71 8.37 -8.16
C ALA A 170 11.50 9.67 -8.28
N LEU A 171 11.13 10.50 -9.23
CA LEU A 171 11.84 11.72 -9.64
C LEU A 171 11.00 13.01 -9.49
N GLY A 172 9.74 12.90 -9.05
CA GLY A 172 8.84 14.04 -8.95
C GLY A 172 9.38 15.24 -8.14
N PRO A 173 10.09 15.04 -7.01
CA PRO A 173 10.71 16.16 -6.28
C PRO A 173 11.90 16.81 -7.01
N PHE A 174 12.37 16.22 -8.11
CA PHE A 174 13.56 16.59 -8.84
C PHE A 174 13.27 17.06 -10.26
N GLY A 175 12.08 17.57 -10.49
CA GLY A 175 11.70 18.24 -11.75
C GLY A 175 12.54 19.48 -12.03
N ILE A 176 12.47 19.99 -13.23
CA ILE A 176 13.18 21.18 -13.68
C ILE A 176 12.17 22.29 -13.97
N GLU A 177 12.27 23.41 -13.28
CA GLU A 177 11.69 24.68 -13.71
C GLU A 177 12.69 25.32 -14.67
N VAL A 178 12.44 25.22 -15.98
CA VAL A 178 13.34 25.77 -16.99
C VAL A 178 13.30 27.30 -16.98
N ASP A 179 12.08 27.84 -16.93
CA ASP A 179 11.77 29.27 -16.81
C ASP A 179 10.35 29.45 -16.22
N GLU A 180 9.79 30.66 -16.29
CA GLU A 180 8.44 30.94 -15.76
C GLU A 180 7.31 30.19 -16.49
N ASP A 181 7.56 29.74 -17.73
CA ASP A 181 6.56 29.12 -18.59
C ASP A 181 6.68 27.61 -18.69
N ILE A 182 7.87 27.02 -18.40
CA ILE A 182 8.17 25.60 -18.66
C ILE A 182 8.69 24.89 -17.43
N ALA A 183 7.93 23.88 -16.98
CA ALA A 183 8.36 22.90 -15.98
C ALA A 183 8.36 21.50 -16.59
N ILE A 184 9.33 20.67 -16.22
CA ILE A 184 9.51 19.30 -16.71
C ILE A 184 9.69 18.34 -15.54
N ASP A 185 8.87 17.30 -15.47
CA ASP A 185 9.07 16.15 -14.60
C ASP A 185 9.59 14.94 -15.39
N PHE A 186 10.31 14.07 -14.69
CA PHE A 186 10.92 12.88 -15.30
C PHE A 186 10.19 11.61 -14.88
N ARG A 187 9.83 10.79 -15.86
CA ARG A 187 9.28 9.47 -15.67
C ARG A 187 10.35 8.41 -15.91
N ARG A 188 10.55 7.50 -14.94
CA ARG A 188 11.52 6.41 -15.05
C ARG A 188 10.83 5.05 -14.88
N ILE A 189 11.01 4.14 -15.84
CA ILE A 189 10.67 2.71 -15.75
C ILE A 189 11.93 1.93 -16.11
N SER A 190 12.37 1.05 -15.23
CA SER A 190 13.52 0.16 -15.47
C SER A 190 13.07 -1.28 -15.71
N ALA A 191 13.88 -2.05 -16.43
CA ALA A 191 13.60 -3.47 -16.62
C ALA A 191 13.65 -4.25 -15.30
N PRO A 192 14.63 -4.06 -14.39
CA PRO A 192 14.62 -4.73 -13.09
C PRO A 192 13.43 -4.37 -12.21
N GLY A 193 12.97 -3.10 -12.25
CA GLY A 193 11.78 -2.66 -11.50
C GLY A 193 10.50 -3.31 -12.04
N ALA A 194 10.29 -3.28 -13.35
CA ALA A 194 9.17 -3.94 -14.00
C ALA A 194 9.18 -5.46 -13.77
N ASP A 195 10.35 -6.10 -13.87
CA ASP A 195 10.51 -7.53 -13.65
C ASP A 195 10.05 -7.95 -12.25
N ARG A 196 10.54 -7.28 -11.22
CA ARG A 196 10.26 -7.69 -9.84
C ARG A 196 8.78 -7.54 -9.46
N ILE A 197 8.10 -6.50 -9.93
CA ILE A 197 6.66 -6.32 -9.65
C ILE A 197 5.81 -7.31 -10.45
N CYS A 198 6.14 -7.56 -11.72
CA CYS A 198 5.48 -8.57 -12.53
C CYS A 198 5.66 -9.96 -11.95
N ARG A 199 6.90 -10.38 -11.59
CA ARG A 199 7.14 -11.68 -10.95
C ARG A 199 6.34 -11.85 -9.67
N LEU A 200 6.27 -10.83 -8.82
CA LEU A 200 5.48 -10.90 -7.59
C LEU A 200 3.99 -11.12 -7.89
N ALA A 201 3.43 -10.46 -8.92
CA ALA A 201 2.06 -10.66 -9.35
C ALA A 201 1.82 -12.08 -9.89
N PHE A 202 2.74 -12.62 -10.70
CA PHE A 202 2.64 -13.98 -11.24
C PHE A 202 2.78 -15.05 -10.14
N GLU A 203 3.74 -14.91 -9.23
CA GLU A 203 3.88 -15.82 -8.08
C GLU A 203 2.65 -15.79 -7.17
N HIS A 204 2.09 -14.60 -6.92
CA HIS A 204 0.82 -14.49 -6.20
C HIS A 204 -0.32 -15.21 -6.92
N ALA A 205 -0.46 -15.02 -8.22
CA ALA A 205 -1.50 -15.68 -9.02
C ALA A 205 -1.36 -17.19 -8.95
N LYS A 206 -0.16 -17.72 -9.15
CA LYS A 206 0.16 -19.16 -9.04
C LYS A 206 -0.18 -19.72 -7.66
N LYS A 207 0.30 -19.07 -6.59
CA LYS A 207 0.08 -19.50 -5.19
C LYS A 207 -1.40 -19.51 -4.80
N ASN A 208 -2.19 -18.59 -5.35
CA ASN A 208 -3.61 -18.41 -5.02
C ASN A 208 -4.57 -18.95 -6.10
N ASN A 209 -4.07 -19.77 -7.04
CA ASN A 209 -4.86 -20.37 -8.13
C ASN A 209 -5.65 -19.34 -8.98
N ARG A 210 -5.12 -18.12 -9.09
CA ARG A 210 -5.66 -17.09 -9.99
C ARG A 210 -5.36 -17.46 -11.44
N LYS A 211 -6.32 -17.27 -12.33
CA LYS A 211 -6.23 -17.73 -13.71
C LYS A 211 -5.86 -16.63 -14.68
N ARG A 212 -5.99 -15.37 -14.29
CA ARG A 212 -5.78 -14.23 -15.18
C ARG A 212 -5.00 -13.12 -14.51
N ILE A 213 -4.03 -12.56 -15.26
CA ILE A 213 -3.29 -11.34 -14.91
C ILE A 213 -3.43 -10.33 -16.02
N THR A 214 -3.80 -9.11 -15.67
CA THR A 214 -3.95 -7.98 -16.58
C THR A 214 -2.86 -6.95 -16.33
N CYS A 215 -2.09 -6.60 -17.36
CA CYS A 215 -1.13 -5.50 -17.33
C CYS A 215 -1.84 -4.18 -17.72
N ILE A 216 -1.63 -3.12 -16.94
CA ILE A 216 -2.29 -1.83 -17.20
C ILE A 216 -1.23 -0.78 -17.46
N THR A 217 -1.25 -0.17 -18.65
CA THR A 217 -0.27 0.82 -19.11
C THR A 217 -0.92 1.89 -19.98
N LYS A 218 -0.13 2.82 -20.52
CA LYS A 218 -0.49 3.72 -21.63
C LYS A 218 0.52 3.57 -22.77
N ALA A 219 0.96 2.35 -23.08
CA ALA A 219 2.05 2.05 -24.00
C ALA A 219 1.80 2.52 -25.45
N ASN A 220 0.55 2.76 -25.85
CA ASN A 220 0.22 3.33 -27.17
C ASN A 220 0.67 4.80 -27.32
N VAL A 221 0.77 5.56 -26.21
CA VAL A 221 1.19 6.97 -26.19
C VAL A 221 2.55 7.11 -25.52
N VAL A 222 2.72 6.55 -24.32
CA VAL A 222 3.94 6.59 -23.52
C VAL A 222 4.85 5.42 -23.92
N LYS A 223 5.36 5.46 -25.15
CA LYS A 223 5.98 4.32 -25.83
C LYS A 223 7.25 3.80 -25.17
N THR A 224 8.10 4.70 -24.66
CA THR A 224 9.42 4.31 -24.13
C THR A 224 9.30 3.66 -22.75
N THR A 225 8.64 4.30 -21.81
CA THR A 225 8.56 3.79 -20.43
C THR A 225 7.50 2.73 -20.26
N ASP A 226 6.27 2.98 -20.69
CA ASP A 226 5.19 2.00 -20.59
C ASP A 226 5.38 0.82 -21.56
N GLY A 227 5.95 1.09 -22.75
CA GLY A 227 6.36 0.02 -23.65
C GLY A 227 7.35 -0.94 -22.99
N ARG A 228 8.37 -0.43 -22.29
CA ARG A 228 9.32 -1.24 -21.52
C ARG A 228 8.62 -2.06 -20.41
N PHE A 229 7.69 -1.47 -19.68
CA PHE A 229 6.93 -2.18 -18.66
C PHE A 229 6.12 -3.34 -19.28
N LEU A 230 5.42 -3.08 -20.38
CA LEU A 230 4.61 -4.07 -21.09
C LEU A 230 5.46 -5.19 -21.70
N GLU A 231 6.61 -4.87 -22.31
CA GLU A 231 7.55 -5.85 -22.84
C GLU A 231 8.06 -6.80 -21.75
N ASN A 232 8.44 -6.26 -20.58
CA ASN A 232 8.87 -7.07 -19.44
C ASN A 232 7.74 -7.96 -18.92
N PHE A 233 6.52 -7.44 -18.85
CA PHE A 233 5.35 -8.22 -18.46
C PHE A 233 5.17 -9.45 -19.35
N TYR A 234 5.12 -9.27 -20.66
CA TYR A 234 4.95 -10.39 -21.59
C TYR A 234 6.15 -11.33 -21.63
N ARG A 235 7.37 -10.83 -21.38
CA ARG A 235 8.54 -11.68 -21.25
C ARG A 235 8.44 -12.62 -20.06
N ILE A 236 8.00 -12.10 -18.89
CA ILE A 236 7.81 -12.90 -17.68
C ILE A 236 6.62 -13.85 -17.82
N ALA A 237 5.53 -13.42 -18.48
CA ALA A 237 4.35 -14.26 -18.69
C ALA A 237 4.71 -15.61 -19.34
N LYS A 238 5.72 -15.67 -20.20
CA LYS A 238 6.19 -16.92 -20.83
C LYS A 238 6.70 -17.97 -19.82
N GLU A 239 7.09 -17.54 -18.63
CA GLU A 239 7.54 -18.43 -17.55
C GLU A 239 6.37 -19.05 -16.77
N TYR A 240 5.12 -18.59 -17.03
CA TYR A 240 3.90 -19.03 -16.32
C TYR A 240 2.80 -19.48 -17.31
N PRO A 241 3.00 -20.56 -18.09
CA PRO A 241 2.11 -20.93 -19.20
C PRO A 241 0.69 -21.32 -18.79
N GLY A 242 0.42 -21.50 -17.50
CA GLY A 242 -0.93 -21.82 -16.99
C GLY A 242 -1.77 -20.61 -16.61
N ILE A 243 -1.27 -19.39 -16.79
CA ILE A 243 -1.95 -18.15 -16.43
C ILE A 243 -2.28 -17.36 -17.69
N GLU A 244 -3.55 -17.05 -17.88
CA GLU A 244 -4.03 -16.18 -18.96
C GLU A 244 -3.55 -14.74 -18.73
N VAL A 245 -3.09 -14.08 -19.79
CA VAL A 245 -2.58 -12.71 -19.71
C VAL A 245 -3.19 -11.83 -20.79
N ASP A 246 -3.49 -10.60 -20.41
CA ASP A 246 -3.89 -9.53 -21.33
C ASP A 246 -3.32 -8.18 -20.85
N ASP A 247 -3.48 -7.17 -21.71
CA ASP A 247 -3.15 -5.79 -21.37
C ASP A 247 -4.27 -4.82 -21.72
N TRP A 248 -4.37 -3.76 -20.94
CA TRP A 248 -5.35 -2.69 -21.13
C TRP A 248 -4.70 -1.33 -20.96
N TYR A 249 -5.11 -0.35 -21.76
CA TYR A 249 -4.73 1.02 -21.53
C TYR A 249 -5.51 1.59 -20.35
N ILE A 250 -4.82 2.39 -19.52
CA ILE A 250 -5.36 2.92 -18.26
C ILE A 250 -6.71 3.62 -18.41
N ASP A 251 -6.89 4.43 -19.46
CA ASP A 251 -8.13 5.16 -19.70
C ASP A 251 -9.33 4.26 -19.97
N ILE A 252 -9.16 3.21 -20.75
CA ILE A 252 -10.25 2.25 -20.99
C ILE A 252 -10.42 1.30 -19.78
N MET A 253 -9.34 1.03 -19.02
CA MET A 253 -9.42 0.18 -17.83
C MET A 253 -10.28 0.82 -16.75
N THR A 254 -10.17 2.13 -16.47
CA THR A 254 -11.04 2.85 -15.53
C THR A 254 -12.51 2.65 -15.89
N ALA A 255 -12.85 2.81 -17.17
CA ALA A 255 -14.22 2.55 -17.64
C ALA A 255 -14.66 1.08 -17.49
N LYS A 256 -13.74 0.11 -17.61
CA LYS A 256 -14.06 -1.32 -17.54
C LYS A 256 -14.16 -1.87 -16.13
N LEU A 257 -13.56 -1.23 -15.15
CA LEU A 257 -13.83 -1.55 -13.75
C LEU A 257 -15.27 -1.20 -13.34
N ILE A 258 -15.84 -0.15 -13.92
CA ILE A 258 -17.25 0.23 -13.67
C ILE A 258 -18.23 -0.67 -14.44
N ASP A 259 -17.85 -1.22 -15.58
CA ASP A 259 -18.67 -2.08 -16.41
C ASP A 259 -19.00 -3.40 -15.69
N GLU A 260 -20.26 -3.62 -15.30
CA GLU A 260 -20.71 -4.79 -14.52
C GLU A 260 -20.42 -6.15 -15.16
N LYS A 261 -20.33 -6.21 -16.47
CA LYS A 261 -20.02 -7.44 -17.21
C LYS A 261 -18.52 -7.69 -17.20
N ARG A 262 -17.71 -6.67 -17.51
CA ARG A 262 -16.26 -6.78 -17.66
C ARG A 262 -15.51 -6.85 -16.35
N ARG A 263 -15.94 -6.13 -15.31
CA ARG A 263 -15.26 -6.09 -14.01
C ARG A 263 -15.07 -7.47 -13.37
N ARG A 264 -15.91 -8.47 -13.73
CA ARG A 264 -15.81 -9.85 -13.22
C ARG A 264 -14.69 -10.65 -13.88
N ASP A 265 -14.17 -10.20 -15.01
CA ASP A 265 -13.11 -10.88 -15.76
C ASP A 265 -11.73 -10.63 -15.13
N PHE A 266 -11.56 -9.54 -14.37
CA PHE A 266 -10.30 -9.14 -13.78
C PHE A 266 -10.05 -9.84 -12.44
N GLN A 267 -8.79 -10.28 -12.23
CA GLN A 267 -8.40 -10.97 -11.00
C GLN A 267 -7.14 -10.34 -10.40
N VAL A 268 -6.01 -10.45 -11.09
CA VAL A 268 -4.74 -9.85 -10.69
C VAL A 268 -4.39 -8.77 -11.69
N MET A 269 -4.05 -7.59 -11.21
CA MET A 269 -3.69 -6.45 -12.05
C MET A 269 -2.31 -5.95 -11.68
N VAL A 270 -1.45 -5.71 -12.67
CA VAL A 270 -0.10 -5.18 -12.48
C VAL A 270 0.10 -3.90 -13.29
N LEU A 271 0.67 -2.86 -12.67
CA LEU A 271 0.71 -1.53 -13.26
C LEU A 271 1.82 -0.64 -12.67
N PRO A 272 2.28 0.37 -13.45
CA PRO A 272 3.17 1.43 -12.96
C PRO A 272 2.58 2.22 -11.80
N ASN A 273 3.44 2.97 -11.12
CA ASN A 273 3.14 3.65 -9.87
C ASN A 273 1.97 4.63 -9.96
N LEU A 274 2.01 5.61 -10.85
CA LEU A 274 0.97 6.63 -10.94
C LEU A 274 -0.40 6.06 -11.28
N TYR A 275 -0.46 5.14 -12.25
CA TYR A 275 -1.73 4.51 -12.61
C TYR A 275 -2.28 3.65 -11.47
N GLY A 276 -1.38 2.98 -10.74
CA GLY A 276 -1.75 2.21 -9.56
C GLY A 276 -2.30 3.07 -8.43
N ASP A 277 -1.80 4.29 -8.25
CA ASP A 277 -2.33 5.21 -7.25
C ASP A 277 -3.78 5.61 -7.57
N ILE A 278 -4.02 6.00 -8.82
CA ILE A 278 -5.34 6.48 -9.25
C ILE A 278 -6.36 5.34 -9.30
N LEU A 279 -6.03 4.25 -9.99
CA LEU A 279 -6.97 3.16 -10.26
C LEU A 279 -7.36 2.39 -9.00
N THR A 280 -6.45 2.26 -8.03
CA THR A 280 -6.77 1.53 -6.80
C THR A 280 -7.64 2.32 -5.84
N ASP A 281 -7.61 3.64 -5.89
CA ASP A 281 -8.52 4.49 -5.11
C ASP A 281 -9.93 4.44 -5.71
N GLU A 282 -10.07 4.47 -7.05
CA GLU A 282 -11.35 4.19 -7.72
C GLU A 282 -11.87 2.79 -7.36
N ALA A 283 -11.01 1.79 -7.42
CA ALA A 283 -11.39 0.41 -7.08
C ALA A 283 -11.84 0.26 -5.62
N ALA A 284 -11.27 1.02 -4.69
CA ALA A 284 -11.69 1.00 -3.27
C ALA A 284 -13.12 1.48 -3.06
N GLU A 285 -13.65 2.34 -3.93
CA GLU A 285 -15.04 2.83 -3.82
C GLU A 285 -16.06 1.70 -3.95
N PHE A 286 -15.77 0.62 -4.69
CA PHE A 286 -16.66 -0.54 -4.78
C PHE A 286 -16.88 -1.25 -3.45
N GLN A 287 -15.92 -1.21 -2.54
CA GLN A 287 -16.03 -1.82 -1.21
C GLN A 287 -16.40 -0.83 -0.10
N GLY A 288 -16.69 0.43 -0.42
CA GLY A 288 -17.12 1.46 0.53
C GLY A 288 -16.09 2.56 0.77
N GLY A 289 -15.13 2.72 -0.13
CA GLY A 289 -14.12 3.76 -0.12
C GLY A 289 -12.81 3.37 0.55
N VAL A 290 -11.85 4.27 0.47
CA VAL A 290 -10.46 4.07 0.99
C VAL A 290 -10.41 3.79 2.49
N GLY A 291 -11.41 4.20 3.27
CA GLY A 291 -11.51 3.90 4.71
C GLY A 291 -11.66 2.41 5.04
N THR A 292 -12.05 1.59 4.06
CA THR A 292 -12.33 0.15 4.25
C THR A 292 -11.23 -0.77 3.72
N ALA A 293 -10.22 -0.24 3.05
CA ALA A 293 -9.17 -1.02 2.41
C ALA A 293 -7.83 -0.93 3.15
N GLY A 294 -7.12 -2.06 3.26
CA GLY A 294 -5.75 -2.14 3.73
C GLY A 294 -4.77 -2.17 2.56
N SER A 295 -3.54 -1.76 2.80
CA SER A 295 -2.45 -1.75 1.81
C SER A 295 -1.20 -2.40 2.39
N ALA A 296 -0.50 -3.17 1.55
CA ALA A 296 0.81 -3.70 1.86
C ALA A 296 1.86 -3.09 0.93
N ASN A 297 2.93 -2.54 1.49
CA ASN A 297 4.12 -2.15 0.76
C ASN A 297 5.20 -3.20 1.02
N ILE A 298 5.59 -3.93 -0.01
CA ILE A 298 6.41 -5.15 0.11
C ILE A 298 7.76 -4.95 -0.57
N GLY A 299 8.80 -5.23 0.15
CA GLY A 299 10.17 -5.39 -0.32
C GLY A 299 10.72 -6.76 0.02
N LYS A 300 11.93 -7.08 -0.43
CA LYS A 300 12.55 -8.39 -0.16
C LYS A 300 12.91 -8.60 1.31
N ARG A 301 13.28 -7.54 2.03
CA ARG A 301 13.70 -7.58 3.45
C ARG A 301 12.71 -7.00 4.43
N TYR A 302 11.93 -6.03 3.97
CA TYR A 302 10.99 -5.28 4.80
C TYR A 302 9.61 -5.30 4.18
N ALA A 303 8.59 -5.25 5.01
CA ALA A 303 7.24 -4.99 4.56
C ALA A 303 6.54 -4.00 5.51
N MET A 304 5.77 -3.08 4.94
CA MET A 304 5.02 -2.08 5.67
C MET A 304 3.54 -2.17 5.28
N PHE A 305 2.70 -2.35 6.27
CA PHE A 305 1.25 -2.45 6.12
C PHE A 305 0.62 -1.18 6.65
N GLU A 306 -0.29 -0.58 5.90
CA GLU A 306 -0.85 0.72 6.26
C GLU A 306 -2.31 0.88 5.83
N ALA A 307 -3.02 1.79 6.51
CA ALA A 307 -4.31 2.30 6.04
C ALA A 307 -4.10 3.11 4.75
N ILE A 308 -5.07 3.04 3.83
CA ILE A 308 -4.98 3.77 2.56
C ILE A 308 -5.31 5.26 2.76
N HIS A 309 -6.18 5.60 3.73
CA HIS A 309 -6.60 6.97 4.00
C HIS A 309 -5.53 7.84 4.68
N GLY A 310 -5.68 9.15 4.60
CA GLY A 310 -4.80 10.12 5.26
C GLY A 310 -5.05 10.30 6.76
N SER A 311 -4.29 11.22 7.39
CA SER A 311 -4.29 11.48 8.84
C SER A 311 -5.53 12.20 9.39
N ALA A 312 -6.43 12.70 8.53
CA ALA A 312 -7.67 13.38 8.89
C ALA A 312 -7.51 14.44 10.01
N PRO A 313 -6.64 15.44 9.87
CA PRO A 313 -6.36 16.42 10.95
C PRO A 313 -7.60 17.22 11.37
N ARG A 314 -8.56 17.37 10.47
CA ARG A 314 -9.84 18.02 10.78
C ARG A 314 -10.62 17.26 11.85
N MET A 315 -10.67 15.92 11.81
CA MET A 315 -11.36 15.12 12.82
C MET A 315 -10.77 15.33 14.22
N VAL A 316 -9.43 15.43 14.29
CA VAL A 316 -8.74 15.68 15.56
C VAL A 316 -9.07 17.07 16.09
N LYS A 317 -8.99 18.10 15.22
CA LYS A 317 -9.33 19.48 15.58
C LYS A 317 -10.77 19.64 16.07
N GLU A 318 -11.70 18.86 15.53
CA GLU A 318 -13.11 18.86 15.91
C GLU A 318 -13.43 17.92 17.11
N GLY A 319 -12.43 17.31 17.75
CA GLY A 319 -12.62 16.39 18.89
C GLY A 319 -13.32 15.08 18.55
N ARG A 320 -13.23 14.63 17.29
CA ARG A 320 -13.94 13.44 16.77
C ARG A 320 -13.06 12.23 16.51
N ALA A 321 -11.80 12.25 16.93
CA ALA A 321 -10.82 11.19 16.63
C ALA A 321 -11.28 9.78 17.09
N GLN A 322 -12.02 9.67 18.20
CA GLN A 322 -12.56 8.40 18.70
C GLN A 322 -13.60 7.75 17.77
N TYR A 323 -14.18 8.51 16.86
CA TYR A 323 -15.12 8.02 15.84
C TYR A 323 -14.43 7.67 14.51
N ALA A 324 -13.09 7.71 14.46
CA ALA A 324 -12.35 7.28 13.28
C ALA A 324 -12.54 5.78 13.05
N ASP A 325 -12.66 5.38 11.78
CA ASP A 325 -12.82 3.99 11.39
C ASP A 325 -11.46 3.26 11.44
N PRO A 326 -11.28 2.24 12.30
CA PRO A 326 -10.06 1.46 12.35
C PRO A 326 -10.01 0.34 11.30
N ALA A 327 -11.08 0.13 10.52
CA ALA A 327 -11.21 -1.01 9.61
C ALA A 327 -10.07 -1.08 8.58
N SER A 328 -9.69 0.05 7.97
CA SER A 328 -8.61 0.09 6.99
C SER A 328 -7.28 -0.40 7.57
N MET A 329 -6.87 0.13 8.73
CA MET A 329 -5.62 -0.28 9.39
C MET A 329 -5.70 -1.71 9.93
N THR A 330 -6.88 -2.16 10.37
CA THR A 330 -7.09 -3.54 10.84
C THR A 330 -7.07 -4.55 9.68
N ARG A 331 -7.55 -4.17 8.48
CA ARG A 331 -7.34 -4.99 7.27
C ARG A 331 -5.87 -5.05 6.86
N ALA A 332 -5.14 -3.95 6.98
CA ALA A 332 -3.69 -3.96 6.80
C ALA A 332 -3.01 -4.91 7.82
N ALA A 333 -3.47 -4.94 9.06
CA ALA A 333 -3.00 -5.90 10.06
C ALA A 333 -3.33 -7.35 9.68
N ALA A 334 -4.50 -7.64 9.10
CA ALA A 334 -4.82 -8.97 8.56
C ALA A 334 -3.85 -9.37 7.44
N MET A 335 -3.54 -8.46 6.51
CA MET A 335 -2.54 -8.70 5.45
C MET A 335 -1.16 -8.98 6.04
N LEU A 336 -0.73 -8.23 7.08
CA LEU A 336 0.52 -8.46 7.81
C LEU A 336 0.57 -9.86 8.40
N VAL A 337 -0.49 -10.30 9.08
CA VAL A 337 -0.59 -11.64 9.69
C VAL A 337 -0.43 -12.74 8.62
N GLY A 338 -1.07 -12.57 7.47
CA GLY A 338 -0.93 -13.49 6.33
C GLY A 338 0.49 -13.51 5.74
N HIS A 339 1.10 -12.33 5.64
CA HIS A 339 2.45 -12.16 5.09
C HIS A 339 3.53 -12.87 5.93
N ILE A 340 3.44 -12.80 7.24
CA ILE A 340 4.39 -13.43 8.16
C ILE A 340 4.14 -14.92 8.41
N GLY A 341 3.28 -15.57 7.61
CA GLY A 341 3.11 -17.02 7.61
C GLY A 341 1.88 -17.56 8.36
N TYR A 342 0.92 -16.71 8.76
CA TYR A 342 -0.32 -17.14 9.43
C TYR A 342 -1.58 -16.91 8.58
N PRO A 343 -1.71 -17.55 7.39
CA PRO A 343 -2.78 -17.25 6.43
C PRO A 343 -4.19 -17.57 6.97
N GLN A 344 -4.33 -18.60 7.84
CA GLN A 344 -5.64 -18.92 8.39
C GLN A 344 -6.11 -17.87 9.41
N LYS A 345 -5.20 -17.35 10.25
CA LYS A 345 -5.50 -16.26 11.20
C LYS A 345 -5.86 -14.97 10.46
N SER A 346 -5.13 -14.66 9.38
CA SER A 346 -5.43 -13.55 8.46
C SER A 346 -6.85 -13.69 7.89
N LYS A 347 -7.19 -14.85 7.32
CA LYS A 347 -8.51 -15.12 6.76
C LYS A 347 -9.64 -15.00 7.78
N ASN A 348 -9.43 -15.48 9.01
CA ASN A 348 -10.42 -15.36 10.07
C ASN A 348 -10.68 -13.89 10.43
N LEU A 349 -9.63 -13.07 10.51
CA LEU A 349 -9.76 -11.65 10.78
C LEU A 349 -10.49 -10.93 9.64
N GLU A 350 -10.17 -11.24 8.38
CA GLU A 350 -10.89 -10.70 7.22
C GLU A 350 -12.38 -11.07 7.25
N MET A 351 -12.73 -12.32 7.57
CA MET A 351 -14.14 -12.73 7.69
C MET A 351 -14.88 -11.97 8.80
N ALA A 352 -14.24 -11.75 9.96
CA ALA A 352 -14.84 -10.97 11.03
C ALA A 352 -15.08 -9.50 10.62
N LEU A 353 -14.10 -8.89 9.96
CA LEU A 353 -14.22 -7.53 9.43
C LEU A 353 -15.31 -7.41 8.36
N ASP A 354 -15.44 -8.43 7.48
CA ASP A 354 -16.51 -8.45 6.47
C ASP A 354 -17.90 -8.56 7.13
N ILE A 355 -18.07 -9.44 8.11
CA ILE A 355 -19.35 -9.59 8.81
C ILE A 355 -19.73 -8.26 9.48
N CYS A 356 -18.84 -7.67 10.26
CA CYS A 356 -19.13 -6.46 11.01
C CYS A 356 -19.34 -5.25 10.11
N GLY A 357 -18.46 -5.05 9.11
CA GLY A 357 -18.42 -3.81 8.32
C GLY A 357 -19.24 -3.85 7.01
N GLN A 358 -19.40 -5.05 6.40
CA GLN A 358 -20.09 -5.14 5.11
C GLN A 358 -21.47 -5.80 5.19
N TYR A 359 -21.64 -6.81 6.04
CA TYR A 359 -22.87 -7.61 6.04
C TYR A 359 -23.86 -7.23 7.14
N GLU A 360 -23.49 -7.37 8.40
CA GLU A 360 -24.42 -7.07 9.51
C GLU A 360 -24.61 -5.59 9.75
N LYS A 361 -23.51 -4.81 9.74
CA LYS A 361 -23.51 -3.36 9.95
C LYS A 361 -24.26 -2.91 11.21
N ASN A 362 -24.24 -3.73 12.27
CA ASN A 362 -24.91 -3.43 13.51
C ASN A 362 -24.33 -2.18 14.21
N LEU A 363 -23.06 -1.86 13.93
CA LEU A 363 -22.38 -0.66 14.37
C LEU A 363 -21.93 0.14 13.15
N ALA A 364 -22.59 1.27 12.91
CA ALA A 364 -22.21 2.17 11.82
C ALA A 364 -21.16 3.16 12.31
N ILE A 365 -20.00 3.19 11.68
CA ILE A 365 -18.97 4.21 11.91
C ILE A 365 -19.23 5.35 10.93
N THR A 366 -19.69 6.49 11.45
CA THR A 366 -20.01 7.69 10.64
C THR A 366 -18.89 8.74 10.66
N GLY A 367 -17.89 8.56 11.50
CA GLY A 367 -16.88 9.59 11.80
C GLY A 367 -17.43 10.75 12.64
N ARG A 368 -18.59 10.59 13.25
CA ARG A 368 -19.33 11.60 14.03
C ARG A 368 -19.93 11.02 15.32
N PRO A 369 -20.37 11.88 16.27
CA PRO A 369 -20.98 11.42 17.53
C PRO A 369 -22.29 10.63 17.39
N ASP A 370 -22.91 10.66 16.24
CA ASP A 370 -24.11 9.88 15.91
C ASP A 370 -23.80 8.43 15.52
N GLY A 371 -22.51 8.09 15.33
CA GLY A 371 -22.04 6.76 15.00
C GLY A 371 -21.32 6.04 16.15
N ALA A 372 -20.90 4.82 15.89
CA ALA A 372 -20.09 4.03 16.81
C ALA A 372 -18.65 4.57 16.91
N THR A 373 -18.02 4.37 18.07
CA THR A 373 -16.58 4.62 18.21
C THR A 373 -15.75 3.49 17.55
N GLY A 374 -14.52 3.80 17.18
CA GLY A 374 -13.58 2.79 16.67
C GLY A 374 -13.38 1.64 17.66
N THR A 375 -13.32 1.94 18.96
CA THR A 375 -13.19 0.92 20.03
C THR A 375 -14.39 -0.04 20.04
N ALA A 376 -15.62 0.48 20.02
CA ALA A 376 -16.81 -0.36 19.99
C ALA A 376 -16.88 -1.26 18.75
N PHE A 377 -16.46 -0.72 17.59
CA PHE A 377 -16.38 -1.52 16.37
C PHE A 377 -15.34 -2.66 16.49
N ILE A 378 -14.19 -2.39 17.06
CA ILE A 378 -13.16 -3.44 17.25
C ILE A 378 -13.59 -4.47 18.30
N ASP A 379 -14.31 -4.08 19.36
CA ASP A 379 -14.90 -5.05 20.27
C ASP A 379 -15.83 -6.02 19.53
N TYR A 380 -16.69 -5.50 18.65
CA TYR A 380 -17.57 -6.31 17.82
C TYR A 380 -16.81 -7.23 16.87
N VAL A 381 -15.71 -6.77 16.26
CA VAL A 381 -14.83 -7.62 15.42
C VAL A 381 -14.17 -8.73 16.25
N LEU A 382 -13.72 -8.42 17.46
CA LEU A 382 -13.09 -9.39 18.36
C LEU A 382 -14.08 -10.46 18.87
N ASP A 383 -15.34 -10.09 19.11
CA ASP A 383 -16.41 -11.01 19.46
C ASP A 383 -16.66 -12.01 18.33
N TRP A 384 -16.74 -11.54 17.09
CA TRP A 384 -16.86 -12.41 15.93
C TRP A 384 -15.62 -13.28 15.71
N LEU A 385 -14.43 -12.76 15.93
CA LEU A 385 -13.18 -13.52 15.80
C LEU A 385 -13.11 -14.70 16.78
N GLY A 386 -13.70 -14.55 17.97
CA GLY A 386 -13.85 -15.61 18.97
C GLY A 386 -15.05 -16.55 18.73
N ASN A 387 -15.92 -16.26 17.78
CA ASN A 387 -17.15 -17.01 17.57
C ASN A 387 -16.91 -18.28 16.73
N PRO A 388 -17.26 -19.49 17.21
CA PRO A 388 -17.09 -20.73 16.46
C PRO A 388 -17.89 -20.79 15.15
N LYS A 389 -18.94 -19.96 15.01
CA LYS A 389 -19.77 -19.86 13.79
C LYS A 389 -19.23 -18.85 12.75
N LEU A 390 -18.07 -18.25 12.97
CA LEU A 390 -17.50 -17.23 12.12
C LEU A 390 -17.52 -17.61 10.64
N LYS A 391 -16.94 -18.76 10.32
CA LYS A 391 -16.81 -19.24 8.93
C LYS A 391 -18.17 -19.50 8.29
N ASP A 392 -19.03 -20.25 8.99
CA ASP A 392 -20.35 -20.63 8.47
C ASP A 392 -21.24 -19.41 8.22
N THR A 393 -21.18 -18.43 9.13
CA THR A 393 -21.93 -17.17 8.99
C THR A 393 -21.41 -16.34 7.82
N TRP A 394 -20.09 -16.21 7.68
CA TRP A 394 -19.49 -15.49 6.57
C TRP A 394 -19.84 -16.14 5.22
N GLU A 395 -19.71 -17.49 5.10
CA GLU A 395 -20.10 -18.22 3.89
C GLU A 395 -21.56 -18.04 3.52
N LYS A 396 -22.47 -17.98 4.50
CA LYS A 396 -23.88 -17.71 4.28
C LYS A 396 -24.08 -16.31 3.69
N TYR A 397 -23.42 -15.29 4.23
CA TYR A 397 -23.52 -13.91 3.70
C TYR A 397 -22.94 -13.75 2.30
N VAL A 398 -21.84 -14.43 1.99
CA VAL A 398 -21.24 -14.40 0.64
C VAL A 398 -22.14 -15.05 -0.42
N LYS A 399 -22.91 -16.08 -0.04
CA LYS A 399 -23.82 -16.81 -0.95
C LYS A 399 -25.19 -16.15 -1.08
N SER A 400 -25.60 -15.30 -0.16
CA SER A 400 -26.85 -14.52 -0.19
C SER A 400 -26.73 -13.21 -0.96
#